data_27b6a9cfca152a55885811de6db0436a
#
_entry.id   27b6a9cfca152a55885811de6db0436a
#
_cell.length_a   1.000
_cell.length_b   1.000
_cell.length_c   1.000
_cell.angle_alpha   90.00
_cell.angle_beta   90.00
_cell.angle_gamma   90.00
#
_symmetry.space_group_name_H-M   'P 1'
#
loop_
_entity.id
_entity.type
_entity.pdbx_description
1 polymer ?
#
loop_
_entity_poly.entity_id
_entity_poly.type
_entity_poly.pdbx_seq_one_letter_code
_entity_poly.pdbx_strand_id
1 'polypeptide(L)'
;ASVLFAMPKALIIVEDPELHLHRSIVGSLWDSIEQSRPDCTFIYMTHDIEFAAGRPAGVRVWVKSYDAVRRAWDYELIENRESFPEEIYLELLGSRKPVLFIEGTDNNSIDNKLYPYIFPDYLVKPLGGCSKVIETTKAFGEMKNFHHLESKGIVDRDRRTSREIHYLRERNIYVPDVAEVENLLMLEDVVKT
;
A
#
# COMPACT_ATOMS: atom_id res chain seq x y z
N ALA A 1 10.64 -22.28 -20.29
CA ALA A 1 11.03 -22.77 -21.61
C ALA A 1 9.91 -22.58 -22.65
N SER A 2 8.65 -22.97 -22.35
CA SER A 2 7.54 -22.92 -23.33
C SER A 2 7.27 -21.53 -23.91
N VAL A 3 7.43 -20.48 -23.12
CA VAL A 3 7.23 -19.08 -23.54
C VAL A 3 8.19 -18.66 -24.65
N LEU A 4 9.43 -19.09 -24.58
CA LEU A 4 10.46 -18.76 -25.59
C LEU A 4 10.19 -19.38 -26.96
N PHE A 5 9.41 -20.46 -26.99
CA PHE A 5 9.02 -21.17 -28.22
C PHE A 5 7.59 -20.86 -28.68
N ALA A 6 6.91 -19.92 -28.02
CA ALA A 6 5.58 -19.49 -28.45
C ALA A 6 5.64 -18.87 -29.86
N MET A 7 4.52 -18.95 -30.57
CA MET A 7 4.39 -18.35 -31.90
C MET A 7 4.66 -16.83 -31.86
N PRO A 8 5.17 -16.24 -32.92
CA PRO A 8 5.32 -14.78 -33.00
C PRO A 8 4.00 -14.07 -32.75
N LYS A 9 4.06 -12.93 -32.04
CA LYS A 9 2.90 -12.10 -31.68
C LYS A 9 1.84 -12.84 -30.84
N ALA A 10 2.24 -13.86 -30.07
CA ALA A 10 1.35 -14.61 -29.20
C ALA A 10 0.87 -13.74 -28.02
N LEU A 11 -0.35 -14.00 -27.57
CA LEU A 11 -0.82 -13.61 -26.26
C LEU A 11 -0.41 -14.69 -25.26
N ILE A 12 0.40 -14.32 -24.27
CA ILE A 12 0.93 -15.21 -23.26
C ILE A 12 0.25 -14.86 -21.93
N ILE A 13 -0.53 -15.81 -21.41
CA ILE A 13 -1.19 -15.68 -20.12
C ILE A 13 -0.42 -16.51 -19.10
N VAL A 14 -0.04 -15.88 -18.01
CA VAL A 14 0.74 -16.49 -16.93
C VAL A 14 -0.04 -16.35 -15.63
N GLU A 15 -0.38 -17.48 -15.04
CA GLU A 15 -1.00 -17.56 -13.71
C GLU A 15 0.09 -17.80 -12.69
N ASP A 16 0.02 -17.05 -11.57
CA ASP A 16 0.96 -17.10 -10.45
C ASP A 16 2.45 -17.11 -10.90
N PRO A 17 2.94 -16.05 -11.56
CA PRO A 17 4.30 -15.98 -12.09
C PRO A 17 5.38 -16.15 -11.02
N GLU A 18 5.04 -15.92 -9.75
CA GLU A 18 5.89 -16.09 -8.57
C GLU A 18 5.94 -17.53 -8.05
N LEU A 19 5.02 -18.39 -8.47
CA LEU A 19 4.88 -19.73 -7.91
C LEU A 19 6.17 -20.57 -8.08
N HIS A 20 6.63 -21.16 -6.97
CA HIS A 20 7.86 -21.96 -6.89
C HIS A 20 9.18 -21.23 -7.18
N LEU A 21 9.15 -19.88 -7.22
CA LEU A 21 10.33 -19.06 -7.42
C LEU A 21 10.69 -18.31 -6.15
N HIS A 22 11.99 -18.08 -5.94
CA HIS A 22 12.42 -17.22 -4.85
C HIS A 22 12.16 -15.75 -5.23
N ARG A 23 11.66 -14.98 -4.29
CA ARG A 23 11.26 -13.56 -4.49
C ARG A 23 12.31 -12.72 -5.22
N SER A 24 13.61 -12.91 -4.87
CA SER A 24 14.71 -12.14 -5.46
C SER A 24 14.93 -12.35 -6.95
N ILE A 25 14.40 -13.40 -7.53
CA ILE A 25 14.64 -13.74 -8.94
C ILE A 25 13.40 -13.59 -9.82
N VAL A 26 12.21 -13.53 -9.24
CA VAL A 26 10.94 -13.49 -10.00
C VAL A 26 10.92 -12.33 -10.97
N GLY A 27 11.17 -11.10 -10.49
CA GLY A 27 11.18 -9.89 -11.31
C GLY A 27 12.16 -10.01 -12.48
N SER A 28 13.44 -10.22 -12.18
CA SER A 28 14.51 -10.28 -13.19
C SER A 28 14.33 -11.42 -14.20
N LEU A 29 13.75 -12.56 -13.78
CA LEU A 29 13.45 -13.66 -14.68
C LEU A 29 12.40 -13.25 -15.73
N TRP A 30 11.28 -12.67 -15.27
CA TRP A 30 10.21 -12.29 -16.19
C TRP A 30 10.61 -11.10 -17.05
N ASP A 31 11.38 -10.14 -16.53
CA ASP A 31 11.96 -9.05 -17.33
C ASP A 31 12.82 -9.58 -18.45
N SER A 32 13.66 -10.59 -18.17
CA SER A 32 14.49 -11.24 -19.19
C SER A 32 13.66 -11.98 -20.24
N ILE A 33 12.56 -12.62 -19.85
CA ILE A 33 11.64 -13.30 -20.75
C ILE A 33 10.92 -12.29 -21.65
N GLU A 34 10.39 -11.21 -21.09
CA GLU A 34 9.72 -10.14 -21.84
C GLU A 34 10.67 -9.48 -22.84
N GLN A 35 11.90 -9.19 -22.42
CA GLN A 35 12.94 -8.62 -23.31
C GLN A 35 13.32 -9.58 -24.46
N SER A 36 13.27 -10.88 -24.21
CA SER A 36 13.54 -11.89 -25.24
C SER A 36 12.39 -12.06 -26.24
N ARG A 37 11.19 -11.61 -25.87
CA ARG A 37 9.97 -11.77 -26.66
C ARG A 37 9.18 -10.44 -26.76
N PRO A 38 9.77 -9.37 -27.25
CA PRO A 38 9.12 -8.05 -27.40
C PRO A 38 7.96 -8.08 -28.40
N ASP A 39 7.87 -9.15 -29.19
CA ASP A 39 6.80 -9.40 -30.15
C ASP A 39 5.51 -9.93 -29.52
N CYS A 40 5.57 -10.38 -28.26
CA CYS A 40 4.43 -10.99 -27.56
C CYS A 40 3.78 -10.02 -26.59
N THR A 41 2.49 -10.26 -26.31
CA THR A 41 1.76 -9.57 -25.24
C THR A 41 1.66 -10.49 -24.05
N PHE A 42 2.02 -10.00 -22.86
CA PHE A 42 1.95 -10.75 -21.62
C PHE A 42 0.78 -10.28 -20.77
N ILE A 43 0.03 -11.23 -20.21
CA ILE A 43 -0.97 -11.00 -19.16
C ILE A 43 -0.56 -11.85 -17.97
N TYR A 44 -0.34 -11.21 -16.84
CA TYR A 44 -0.04 -11.87 -15.58
C TYR A 44 -1.27 -11.85 -14.68
N MET A 45 -1.63 -12.99 -14.13
CA MET A 45 -2.59 -13.13 -13.05
C MET A 45 -1.82 -13.48 -11.79
N THR A 46 -1.74 -12.54 -10.86
CA THR A 46 -0.92 -12.67 -9.65
C THR A 46 -1.64 -12.10 -8.44
N HIS A 47 -1.35 -12.64 -7.28
CA HIS A 47 -1.67 -12.07 -5.98
C HIS A 47 -0.45 -11.43 -5.29
N ASP A 48 0.73 -11.50 -5.92
CA ASP A 48 1.95 -10.84 -5.44
C ASP A 48 1.99 -9.38 -5.91
N ILE A 49 1.84 -8.50 -4.94
CA ILE A 49 1.77 -7.05 -5.15
C ILE A 49 3.12 -6.48 -5.56
N GLU A 50 4.23 -7.02 -5.04
CA GLU A 50 5.59 -6.57 -5.42
C GLU A 50 5.86 -6.92 -6.88
N PHE A 51 5.44 -8.12 -7.31
CA PHE A 51 5.54 -8.50 -8.71
C PHE A 51 4.74 -7.55 -9.62
N ALA A 52 3.49 -7.23 -9.23
CA ALA A 52 2.64 -6.32 -9.98
C ALA A 52 3.19 -4.88 -10.01
N ALA A 53 3.69 -4.38 -8.88
CA ALA A 53 4.31 -3.04 -8.77
C ALA A 53 5.59 -2.92 -9.58
N GLY A 54 6.38 -3.98 -9.69
CA GLY A 54 7.61 -4.02 -10.47
C GLY A 54 7.42 -3.86 -12.00
N ARG A 55 6.18 -3.73 -12.49
CA ARG A 55 5.85 -3.58 -13.92
C ARG A 55 5.13 -2.27 -14.23
N PRO A 56 5.83 -1.13 -14.10
CA PRO A 56 5.22 0.20 -14.20
C PRO A 56 4.64 0.52 -15.60
N ALA A 57 5.14 -0.11 -16.66
CA ALA A 57 4.66 0.08 -18.03
C ALA A 57 3.37 -0.71 -18.34
N GLY A 58 2.98 -1.64 -17.46
CA GLY A 58 1.79 -2.47 -17.66
C GLY A 58 0.50 -1.79 -17.19
N VAL A 59 -0.60 -2.13 -17.87
CA VAL A 59 -1.95 -1.80 -17.35
C VAL A 59 -2.27 -2.78 -16.23
N ARG A 60 -2.70 -2.24 -15.08
CA ARG A 60 -3.06 -3.05 -13.91
C ARG A 60 -4.54 -3.06 -13.70
N VAL A 61 -5.07 -4.24 -13.50
CA VAL A 61 -6.48 -4.49 -13.25
C VAL A 61 -6.62 -5.16 -11.89
N TRP A 62 -7.28 -4.49 -10.96
CA TRP A 62 -7.62 -5.10 -9.69
C TRP A 62 -8.99 -5.74 -9.76
N VAL A 63 -9.03 -7.06 -9.69
CA VAL A 63 -10.26 -7.85 -9.64
C VAL A 63 -10.71 -7.97 -8.19
N LYS A 64 -11.86 -7.37 -7.87
CA LYS A 64 -12.40 -7.29 -6.50
C LYS A 64 -13.26 -8.50 -6.15
N SER A 65 -14.20 -8.84 -7.03
CA SER A 65 -15.15 -9.91 -6.81
C SER A 65 -15.79 -10.40 -8.12
N TYR A 66 -16.47 -11.53 -8.01
CA TYR A 66 -17.31 -12.07 -9.09
C TYR A 66 -18.74 -12.31 -8.58
N ASP A 67 -19.71 -11.68 -9.23
CA ASP A 67 -21.13 -11.93 -9.00
C ASP A 67 -21.60 -13.10 -9.86
N ALA A 68 -21.80 -14.26 -9.25
CA ALA A 68 -22.21 -15.46 -9.97
C ALA A 68 -23.66 -15.38 -10.53
N VAL A 69 -24.52 -14.55 -9.95
CA VAL A 69 -25.92 -14.37 -10.37
C VAL A 69 -25.96 -13.50 -11.63
N ARG A 70 -25.23 -12.40 -11.61
CA ARG A 70 -25.13 -11.46 -12.73
C ARG A 70 -24.10 -11.88 -13.77
N ARG A 71 -23.25 -12.85 -13.46
CA ARG A 71 -22.08 -13.28 -14.26
C ARG A 71 -21.18 -12.12 -14.63
N ALA A 72 -20.93 -11.24 -13.66
CA ALA A 72 -20.16 -10.04 -13.86
C ALA A 72 -19.00 -9.96 -12.87
N TRP A 73 -17.87 -9.46 -13.36
CA TRP A 73 -16.70 -9.16 -12.56
C TRP A 73 -16.77 -7.72 -12.05
N ASP A 74 -16.49 -7.53 -10.78
CA ASP A 74 -16.19 -6.21 -10.22
C ASP A 74 -14.67 -6.01 -10.26
N TYR A 75 -14.23 -5.03 -11.05
CA TYR A 75 -12.81 -4.75 -11.25
C TYR A 75 -12.56 -3.26 -11.41
N GLU A 76 -11.33 -2.86 -11.17
CA GLU A 76 -10.86 -1.48 -11.29
C GLU A 76 -9.54 -1.42 -12.06
N LEU A 77 -9.39 -0.40 -12.91
CA LEU A 77 -8.12 -0.08 -13.54
C LEU A 77 -7.33 0.82 -12.59
N ILE A 78 -6.12 0.36 -12.24
CA ILE A 78 -5.21 1.14 -11.39
C ILE A 78 -4.43 2.09 -12.29
N GLU A 79 -4.78 3.37 -12.20
CA GLU A 79 -4.07 4.44 -12.91
C GLU A 79 -2.97 5.01 -12.02
N ASN A 80 -1.80 5.30 -12.63
CA ASN A 80 -0.72 6.02 -11.96
C ASN A 80 -1.21 7.42 -11.57
N ARG A 81 -1.31 7.69 -10.26
CA ARG A 81 -1.63 9.02 -9.74
C ARG A 81 -0.38 9.61 -9.09
N GLU A 82 0.01 10.80 -9.53
CA GLU A 82 1.21 11.52 -9.07
C GLU A 82 1.22 11.79 -7.54
N SER A 83 0.05 11.78 -6.89
CA SER A 83 -0.10 12.13 -5.47
C SER A 83 0.10 10.98 -4.49
N PHE A 84 0.22 9.73 -4.98
CA PHE A 84 0.32 8.56 -4.10
C PHE A 84 1.27 7.51 -4.69
N PRO A 85 2.31 7.07 -3.95
CA PRO A 85 3.20 6.02 -4.43
C PRO A 85 2.40 4.74 -4.72
N GLU A 86 2.47 4.28 -5.94
CA GLU A 86 1.72 3.14 -6.44
C GLU A 86 1.97 1.86 -5.63
N GLU A 87 3.21 1.65 -5.22
CA GLU A 87 3.61 0.53 -4.37
C GLU A 87 2.83 0.49 -3.06
N ILE A 88 2.66 1.66 -2.42
CA ILE A 88 1.87 1.79 -1.19
C ILE A 88 0.40 1.50 -1.48
N TYR A 89 -0.13 2.03 -2.58
CA TYR A 89 -1.53 1.82 -2.96
C TYR A 89 -1.85 0.33 -3.16
N LEU A 90 -1.02 -0.37 -3.90
CA LEU A 90 -1.18 -1.81 -4.14
C LEU A 90 -1.08 -2.64 -2.85
N GLU A 91 -0.12 -2.31 -1.98
CA GLU A 91 0.02 -2.99 -0.69
C GLU A 91 -1.21 -2.77 0.21
N LEU A 92 -1.76 -1.55 0.22
CA LEU A 92 -2.95 -1.22 0.97
C LEU A 92 -4.16 -2.00 0.49
N LEU A 93 -4.38 -2.07 -0.82
CA LEU A 93 -5.46 -2.85 -1.42
C LEU A 93 -5.34 -4.34 -1.09
N GLY A 94 -4.13 -4.89 -1.12
CA GLY A 94 -3.87 -6.29 -0.84
C GLY A 94 -4.09 -6.68 0.63
N SER A 95 -3.87 -5.78 1.57
CA SER A 95 -3.97 -6.06 3.00
C SER A 95 -5.41 -6.24 3.50
N ARG A 96 -6.38 -5.61 2.86
CA ARG A 96 -7.79 -5.51 3.28
C ARG A 96 -8.00 -4.96 4.70
N LYS A 97 -6.94 -4.47 5.36
CA LYS A 97 -7.00 -3.86 6.69
C LYS A 97 -7.16 -2.35 6.57
N PRO A 98 -7.82 -1.69 7.53
CA PRO A 98 -7.75 -0.24 7.63
C PRO A 98 -6.29 0.23 7.77
N VAL A 99 -6.00 1.41 7.27
CA VAL A 99 -4.63 1.91 7.19
C VAL A 99 -4.38 2.97 8.22
N LEU A 100 -3.22 2.90 8.86
CA LEU A 100 -2.72 3.92 9.76
C LEU A 100 -1.43 4.50 9.21
N PHE A 101 -1.49 5.73 8.72
CA PHE A 101 -0.32 6.48 8.29
C PHE A 101 0.33 7.18 9.49
N ILE A 102 1.64 7.03 9.62
CA ILE A 102 2.41 7.57 10.74
C ILE A 102 3.64 8.35 10.26
N GLU A 103 4.18 9.20 11.12
CA GLU A 103 5.51 9.77 10.92
C GLU A 103 6.58 8.69 11.09
N GLY A 104 7.82 8.98 10.76
CA GLY A 104 8.93 8.01 10.78
C GLY A 104 9.34 7.55 9.39
N THR A 105 10.62 7.25 9.25
CA THR A 105 11.23 7.04 7.93
C THR A 105 11.63 5.60 7.65
N ASP A 106 11.84 4.74 8.65
CA ASP A 106 12.40 3.40 8.44
C ASP A 106 12.06 2.43 9.57
N ASN A 107 12.45 1.18 9.41
CA ASN A 107 12.31 0.09 10.38
C ASN A 107 12.90 0.37 11.77
N ASN A 108 13.64 1.47 11.95
CA ASN A 108 14.29 1.84 13.20
C ASN A 108 13.58 2.92 14.02
N SER A 109 12.58 3.63 13.45
CA SER A 109 11.83 4.61 14.23
C SER A 109 10.99 3.93 15.32
N ILE A 110 10.81 4.63 16.42
CA ILE A 110 9.98 4.15 17.54
C ILE A 110 8.53 3.99 17.08
N ASP A 111 8.04 4.90 16.27
CA ASP A 111 6.72 4.85 15.65
C ASP A 111 6.47 3.50 14.97
N ASN A 112 7.38 3.08 14.11
CA ASN A 112 7.28 1.83 13.36
C ASN A 112 7.29 0.57 14.25
N LYS A 113 7.87 0.68 15.42
CA LYS A 113 7.90 -0.44 16.38
C LYS A 113 6.69 -0.43 17.30
N LEU A 114 6.24 0.75 17.71
CA LEU A 114 5.22 0.90 18.74
C LEU A 114 3.80 0.80 18.16
N TYR A 115 3.49 1.54 17.10
CA TYR A 115 2.13 1.61 16.58
C TYR A 115 1.54 0.29 16.08
N PRO A 116 2.29 -0.66 15.47
CA PRO A 116 1.76 -1.98 15.14
C PRO A 116 1.30 -2.80 16.35
N TYR A 117 1.92 -2.58 17.53
CA TYR A 117 1.48 -3.23 18.78
C TYR A 117 0.25 -2.57 19.36
N ILE A 118 0.14 -1.24 19.26
CA ILE A 118 -1.03 -0.50 19.77
C ILE A 118 -2.25 -0.73 18.86
N PHE A 119 -2.03 -0.82 17.55
CA PHE A 119 -3.09 -0.95 16.54
C PHE A 119 -2.90 -2.20 15.67
N PRO A 120 -3.04 -3.41 16.24
CA PRO A 120 -2.78 -4.67 15.50
C PRO A 120 -3.75 -4.93 14.35
N ASP A 121 -4.93 -4.30 14.39
CA ASP A 121 -5.95 -4.43 13.37
C ASP A 121 -5.72 -3.49 12.18
N TYR A 122 -4.74 -2.59 12.26
CA TYR A 122 -4.38 -1.65 11.21
C TYR A 122 -3.12 -2.10 10.47
N LEU A 123 -3.07 -1.80 9.19
CA LEU A 123 -1.81 -1.78 8.46
C LEU A 123 -1.12 -0.44 8.72
N VAL A 124 -0.04 -0.46 9.48
CA VAL A 124 0.72 0.75 9.83
C VAL A 124 1.73 1.06 8.73
N LYS A 125 1.71 2.30 8.22
CA LYS A 125 2.60 2.77 7.15
C LYS A 125 3.31 4.07 7.52
N PRO A 126 4.63 4.05 7.65
CA PRO A 126 5.43 5.25 7.85
C PRO A 126 5.60 6.02 6.54
N LEU A 127 5.48 7.34 6.59
CA LEU A 127 5.59 8.22 5.43
C LEU A 127 6.72 9.26 5.53
N GLY A 128 7.46 9.27 6.62
CA GLY A 128 8.66 10.07 6.80
C GLY A 128 8.44 11.46 7.40
N GLY A 129 7.29 12.05 7.28
CA GLY A 129 7.06 13.37 7.86
C GLY A 129 5.61 13.80 7.89
N CYS A 130 5.30 14.68 8.81
CA CYS A 130 3.98 15.20 9.14
C CYS A 130 3.18 15.64 7.90
N SER A 131 3.76 16.45 7.00
CA SER A 131 3.06 16.92 5.80
C SER A 131 2.61 15.77 4.90
N LYS A 132 3.48 14.77 4.71
CA LYS A 132 3.15 13.57 3.92
C LYS A 132 2.02 12.76 4.55
N VAL A 133 2.05 12.58 5.88
CA VAL A 133 0.97 11.88 6.60
C VAL A 133 -0.36 12.60 6.39
N ILE A 134 -0.37 13.93 6.53
CA ILE A 134 -1.58 14.75 6.37
C ILE A 134 -2.11 14.67 4.93
N GLU A 135 -1.26 14.88 3.95
CA GLU A 135 -1.63 14.88 2.52
C GLU A 135 -2.11 13.49 2.08
N THR A 136 -1.36 12.45 2.44
CA THR A 136 -1.69 11.06 2.10
C THR A 136 -2.99 10.61 2.75
N THR A 137 -3.21 10.91 4.05
CA THR A 137 -4.46 10.55 4.74
C THR A 137 -5.66 11.20 4.09
N LYS A 138 -5.56 12.48 3.69
CA LYS A 138 -6.62 13.20 2.98
C LYS A 138 -6.87 12.61 1.60
N ALA A 139 -5.81 12.46 0.80
CA ALA A 139 -5.91 11.91 -0.56
C ALA A 139 -6.51 10.51 -0.55
N PHE A 140 -6.07 9.64 0.36
CA PHE A 140 -6.61 8.30 0.51
C PHE A 140 -8.08 8.33 0.96
N GLY A 141 -8.46 9.23 1.86
CA GLY A 141 -9.84 9.43 2.29
C GLY A 141 -10.77 9.92 1.17
N GLU A 142 -10.28 10.74 0.24
CA GLU A 142 -11.03 11.21 -0.93
C GLU A 142 -11.26 10.08 -1.96
N MET A 143 -10.39 9.07 -1.95
CA MET A 143 -10.47 7.90 -2.84
C MET A 143 -11.41 6.81 -2.33
N LYS A 144 -12.24 7.04 -1.32
CA LYS A 144 -13.20 6.06 -0.75
C LYS A 144 -14.16 5.45 -1.78
N ASN A 145 -14.41 6.13 -2.87
CA ASN A 145 -15.22 5.58 -3.97
C ASN A 145 -14.51 4.46 -4.73
N PHE A 146 -13.18 4.37 -4.61
CA PHE A 146 -12.34 3.39 -5.29
C PHE A 146 -11.93 2.23 -4.39
N HIS A 147 -11.94 2.44 -3.07
CA HIS A 147 -11.62 1.40 -2.09
C HIS A 147 -12.50 1.58 -0.85
N HIS A 148 -12.87 0.48 -0.21
CA HIS A 148 -13.68 0.51 1.01
C HIS A 148 -12.84 0.54 2.29
N LEU A 149 -11.53 0.82 2.17
CA LEU A 149 -10.62 0.84 3.31
C LEU A 149 -10.72 2.18 4.05
N GLU A 150 -10.76 2.11 5.36
CA GLU A 150 -10.62 3.29 6.20
C GLU A 150 -9.14 3.67 6.34
N SER A 151 -8.86 4.97 6.35
CA SER A 151 -7.54 5.49 6.66
C SER A 151 -7.58 6.47 7.82
N LYS A 152 -6.53 6.42 8.62
CA LYS A 152 -6.26 7.36 9.70
C LYS A 152 -4.82 7.81 9.62
N GLY A 153 -4.52 9.01 10.10
CA GLY A 153 -3.16 9.51 10.26
C GLY A 153 -2.85 9.78 11.73
N ILE A 154 -1.63 9.58 12.14
CA ILE A 154 -1.12 10.07 13.43
C ILE A 154 0.09 10.93 13.12
N VAL A 155 0.10 12.13 13.71
CA VAL A 155 1.20 13.09 13.61
C VAL A 155 1.55 13.62 14.98
N ASP A 156 2.81 13.94 15.20
CA ASP A 156 3.28 14.50 16.46
C ASP A 156 2.62 15.82 16.80
N ARG A 157 2.51 16.10 18.10
CA ARG A 157 1.86 17.31 18.59
C ARG A 157 2.66 18.57 18.30
N ASP A 158 3.98 18.48 18.39
CA ASP A 158 4.88 19.61 18.20
C ASP A 158 4.37 20.89 18.92
N ARG A 159 4.29 22.00 18.18
CA ARG A 159 3.74 23.30 18.66
C ARG A 159 2.34 23.57 18.14
N ARG A 160 1.55 22.54 17.81
CA ARG A 160 0.20 22.70 17.24
C ARG A 160 -0.76 23.33 18.24
N THR A 161 -1.54 24.26 17.75
CA THR A 161 -2.63 24.87 18.50
C THR A 161 -3.83 23.93 18.61
N SER A 162 -4.68 24.13 19.61
CA SER A 162 -5.93 23.35 19.77
C SER A 162 -6.84 23.45 18.53
N ARG A 163 -6.80 24.56 17.81
CA ARG A 163 -7.58 24.76 16.58
C ARG A 163 -7.06 23.90 15.43
N GLU A 164 -5.74 23.78 15.28
CA GLU A 164 -5.10 22.93 14.28
C GLU A 164 -5.36 21.46 14.58
N ILE A 165 -5.27 21.07 15.85
CA ILE A 165 -5.56 19.67 16.29
C ILE A 165 -7.01 19.33 15.95
N HIS A 166 -7.96 20.21 16.26
CA HIS A 166 -9.37 19.99 15.91
C HIS A 166 -9.59 19.87 14.40
N TYR A 167 -8.98 20.73 13.60
CA TYR A 167 -9.02 20.69 12.14
C TYR A 167 -8.48 19.39 11.55
N LEU A 168 -7.41 18.85 12.12
CA LEU A 168 -6.82 17.58 11.71
C LEU A 168 -7.73 16.41 12.09
N ARG A 169 -8.31 16.43 13.29
CA ARG A 169 -9.20 15.39 13.79
C ARG A 169 -10.46 15.21 12.94
N GLU A 170 -11.03 16.30 12.43
CA GLU A 170 -12.15 16.25 11.48
C GLU A 170 -11.79 15.51 10.15
N ARG A 171 -10.49 15.32 9.88
CA ARG A 171 -9.95 14.67 8.70
C ARG A 171 -9.32 13.32 8.98
N ASN A 172 -9.71 12.70 10.09
CA ASN A 172 -9.17 11.41 10.56
C ASN A 172 -7.65 11.44 10.82
N ILE A 173 -7.11 12.61 11.17
CA ILE A 173 -5.71 12.76 11.55
C ILE A 173 -5.66 13.09 13.03
N TYR A 174 -5.03 12.22 13.80
CA TYR A 174 -4.96 12.28 15.24
C TYR A 174 -3.63 12.84 15.69
N VAL A 175 -3.66 13.59 16.78
CA VAL A 175 -2.48 14.17 17.42
C VAL A 175 -2.49 13.67 18.85
N PRO A 176 -1.46 12.95 19.31
CA PRO A 176 -1.33 12.53 20.70
C PRO A 176 -1.30 13.72 21.68
N ASP A 177 -1.66 13.44 22.93
CA ASP A 177 -1.59 14.49 23.99
C ASP A 177 -0.16 14.75 24.48
N VAL A 178 0.80 13.94 24.05
CA VAL A 178 2.24 14.08 24.29
C VAL A 178 2.90 14.80 23.10
N ALA A 179 4.08 15.41 23.32
CA ALA A 179 4.78 16.14 22.27
C ALA A 179 5.26 15.23 21.14
N GLU A 180 5.87 14.12 21.48
CA GLU A 180 6.45 13.11 20.59
C GLU A 180 6.04 11.72 21.06
N VAL A 181 6.06 10.73 20.16
CA VAL A 181 5.66 9.34 20.48
C VAL A 181 6.49 8.74 21.61
N GLU A 182 7.77 9.09 21.71
CA GLU A 182 8.67 8.63 22.78
C GLU A 182 8.16 9.03 24.18
N ASN A 183 7.49 10.15 24.27
CA ASN A 183 6.91 10.62 25.54
C ASN A 183 5.79 9.73 26.06
N LEU A 184 5.16 8.91 25.20
CA LEU A 184 4.19 7.90 25.63
C LEU A 184 4.81 6.87 26.59
N LEU A 185 6.09 6.52 26.37
CA LEU A 185 6.82 5.58 27.21
C LEU A 185 7.19 6.18 28.57
N MET A 186 7.08 7.51 28.72
CA MET A 186 7.37 8.24 29.97
C MET A 186 6.10 8.50 30.79
N LEU A 187 4.93 8.10 30.33
CA LEU A 187 3.70 8.23 31.10
C LEU A 187 3.76 7.37 32.36
N GLU A 188 3.29 7.92 33.47
CA GLU A 188 3.37 7.29 34.79
C GLU A 188 2.74 5.89 34.81
N ASP A 189 1.63 5.70 34.12
CA ASP A 189 0.91 4.43 34.03
C ASP A 189 1.69 3.37 33.25
N VAL A 190 2.54 3.80 32.28
CA VAL A 190 3.39 2.89 31.49
C VAL A 190 4.66 2.51 32.25
N VAL A 191 5.24 3.47 32.99
CA VAL A 191 6.49 3.24 33.74
C VAL A 191 6.28 2.34 34.97
N LYS A 192 5.05 2.31 35.52
CA LYS A 192 4.73 1.50 36.70
C LYS A 192 4.28 0.05 36.40
N THR A 193 4.17 -0.31 35.11
CA THR A 193 3.81 -1.66 34.66
C THR A 193 5.06 -2.49 34.44
#